data_685a17609fff65c1144b9e2fcca1e783
#
_entry.id   685a17609fff65c1144b9e2fcca1e783
#
_cell.length_a   1.000
_cell.length_b   1.000
_cell.length_c   1.000
_cell.angle_alpha   90.00
_cell.angle_beta   90.00
_cell.angle_gamma   90.00
#
_symmetry.space_group_name_H-M   'P 1'
#
loop_
_entity.id
_entity.type
_entity.pdbx_description
1 polymer ?
#
loop_
_entity_poly.entity_id
_entity_poly.type
_entity_poly.pdbx_seq_one_letter_code
_entity_poly.pdbx_strand_id
1 'polypeptide(L)'
;MDRKKLEFKAKIIAWNRYSKEREEEIISDAILRKNFKNLLYGDLQKMEYIKNVESDIQKVKANIENEKKKLSNLRNKLAQNIKEMDNKKAQQNRLIAQLNREKSGHVQSISALQKEKERIEKKIKEIIVARTQTDKKIVNQSQAYSKLGKVIKPVEGAIVVRFNQKKQQEVTSNGIEIQARMGSKVKSSAKGKVIYADVFQGLGKVVMVDYGYNMIGVYGNLIATKVKLNQQIQQGAEIGILGLSVEGKPNLYYELRFNLKPIDPVPMFK
;
A
#
# COMPACT_ATOMS: atom_id res chain seq x y z
N MET A 1 -4.71 -18.62 70.39
CA MET A 1 -4.74 -20.03 70.86
C MET A 1 -4.03 -20.25 72.20
N ASP A 2 -2.89 -19.65 72.46
CA ASP A 2 -2.08 -19.91 73.69
C ASP A 2 -2.76 -19.52 74.98
N ARG A 3 -3.50 -18.41 75.03
CA ARG A 3 -4.28 -17.99 76.23
C ARG A 3 -5.30 -19.02 76.61
N LYS A 4 -6.07 -19.61 75.66
CA LYS A 4 -7.08 -20.66 75.98
C LYS A 4 -6.45 -21.98 76.43
N LYS A 5 -5.28 -22.31 75.88
CA LYS A 5 -4.51 -23.48 76.38
C LYS A 5 -4.02 -23.27 77.78
N LEU A 6 -3.59 -22.06 78.16
CA LEU A 6 -3.16 -21.71 79.46
C LEU A 6 -4.34 -21.76 80.49
N GLU A 7 -5.50 -21.19 80.11
CA GLU A 7 -6.71 -21.25 80.89
C GLU A 7 -7.14 -22.70 81.08
N PHE A 8 -7.10 -23.56 80.09
CA PHE A 8 -7.42 -24.99 80.20
C PHE A 8 -6.46 -25.72 81.12
N LYS A 9 -5.13 -25.48 80.97
CA LYS A 9 -4.13 -26.07 81.92
C LYS A 9 -4.35 -25.61 83.34
N ALA A 10 -4.61 -24.33 83.57
CA ALA A 10 -4.90 -23.79 84.89
C ALA A 10 -6.10 -24.46 85.51
N LYS A 11 -7.19 -24.71 84.76
CA LYS A 11 -8.37 -25.42 85.25
C LYS A 11 -8.07 -26.87 85.70
N ILE A 12 -7.24 -27.59 84.86
CA ILE A 12 -6.79 -28.95 85.20
C ILE A 12 -5.96 -28.94 86.50
N ILE A 13 -5.02 -28.02 86.64
CA ILE A 13 -4.18 -27.91 87.81
C ILE A 13 -5.06 -27.60 89.08
N ALA A 14 -5.98 -26.65 88.98
CA ALA A 14 -6.87 -26.28 90.02
C ALA A 14 -7.75 -27.47 90.49
N TRP A 15 -8.31 -28.22 89.50
CA TRP A 15 -9.06 -29.43 89.74
C TRP A 15 -8.23 -30.52 90.43
N ASN A 16 -7.02 -30.77 90.00
CA ASN A 16 -6.18 -31.76 90.64
C ASN A 16 -5.83 -31.43 92.12
N ARG A 17 -5.64 -30.13 92.42
CA ARG A 17 -5.48 -29.70 93.79
C ARG A 17 -6.75 -29.93 94.57
N TYR A 18 -7.91 -29.49 94.10
CA TYR A 18 -9.19 -29.65 94.74
C TYR A 18 -9.54 -31.10 94.99
N SER A 19 -9.32 -32.00 94.04
CA SER A 19 -9.64 -33.42 94.16
C SER A 19 -8.69 -34.16 95.13
N LYS A 20 -7.49 -33.67 95.39
CA LYS A 20 -6.57 -34.22 96.36
C LYS A 20 -6.87 -33.87 97.80
N GLU A 21 -7.48 -32.70 98.01
CA GLU A 21 -7.79 -32.15 99.31
C GLU A 21 -9.13 -32.68 99.94
N ARG A 22 -9.98 -33.38 99.13
CA ARG A 22 -11.34 -33.82 99.53
C ARG A 22 -11.62 -35.29 99.14
N GLU A 23 -10.83 -36.17 99.63
CA GLU A 23 -11.05 -37.63 99.35
C GLU A 23 -12.22 -38.26 100.07
N GLU A 24 -12.90 -37.55 101.09
CA GLU A 24 -13.92 -38.16 101.98
C GLU A 24 -15.39 -37.83 101.66
N GLU A 25 -15.78 -36.99 100.69
CA GLU A 25 -17.14 -36.63 100.30
C GLU A 25 -17.63 -37.25 98.99
N ILE A 26 -18.04 -38.54 98.99
CA ILE A 26 -18.28 -39.37 97.82
C ILE A 26 -19.44 -38.88 96.89
N ILE A 27 -20.54 -38.30 97.38
CA ILE A 27 -21.73 -37.97 96.57
C ILE A 27 -21.64 -36.56 95.92
N SER A 28 -21.24 -35.55 96.69
CA SER A 28 -21.05 -34.22 96.10
C SER A 28 -19.93 -34.13 95.13
N ASP A 29 -18.90 -34.97 95.30
CA ASP A 29 -17.78 -35.07 94.45
C ASP A 29 -18.11 -35.68 93.01
N ALA A 30 -19.09 -36.59 92.93
CA ALA A 30 -19.53 -37.16 91.65
C ALA A 30 -20.21 -36.14 90.73
N ILE A 31 -21.03 -35.24 91.31
CA ILE A 31 -21.70 -34.17 90.55
C ILE A 31 -20.68 -33.12 90.09
N LEU A 32 -19.75 -32.74 90.99
CA LEU A 32 -18.69 -31.78 90.68
C LEU A 32 -17.73 -32.34 89.59
N ARG A 33 -17.38 -33.60 89.64
CA ARG A 33 -16.57 -34.27 88.57
C ARG A 33 -17.30 -34.30 87.26
N LYS A 34 -18.59 -34.56 87.20
CA LYS A 34 -19.41 -34.55 85.98
C LYS A 34 -19.47 -33.13 85.39
N ASN A 35 -19.73 -32.12 86.26
CA ASN A 35 -19.78 -30.73 85.82
C ASN A 35 -18.42 -30.21 85.28
N PHE A 36 -17.32 -30.56 85.96
CA PHE A 36 -15.98 -30.20 85.52
C PHE A 36 -15.58 -30.90 84.19
N LYS A 37 -15.97 -32.18 84.05
CA LYS A 37 -15.77 -32.93 82.81
C LYS A 37 -16.53 -32.26 81.64
N ASN A 38 -17.78 -31.85 81.86
CA ASN A 38 -18.57 -31.12 80.84
C ASN A 38 -17.94 -29.77 80.45
N LEU A 39 -17.42 -29.03 81.50
CA LEU A 39 -16.71 -27.75 81.25
C LEU A 39 -15.44 -27.96 80.39
N LEU A 40 -14.66 -28.96 80.77
CA LEU A 40 -13.45 -29.30 80.01
C LEU A 40 -13.76 -29.72 78.54
N TYR A 41 -14.85 -30.53 78.39
CA TYR A 41 -15.31 -30.93 77.06
C TYR A 41 -15.73 -29.74 76.20
N GLY A 42 -16.49 -28.79 76.81
CA GLY A 42 -16.81 -27.54 76.08
C GLY A 42 -15.62 -26.66 75.71
N ASP A 43 -14.61 -26.62 76.60
CA ASP A 43 -13.38 -25.89 76.31
C ASP A 43 -12.53 -26.56 75.19
N LEU A 44 -12.49 -27.90 75.18
CA LEU A 44 -11.83 -28.65 74.09
C LEU A 44 -12.51 -28.43 72.76
N GLN A 45 -13.84 -28.48 72.71
CA GLN A 45 -14.61 -28.19 71.50
C GLN A 45 -14.33 -26.75 70.97
N LYS A 46 -14.30 -25.78 71.87
CA LYS A 46 -13.97 -24.40 71.53
C LYS A 46 -12.55 -24.25 70.99
N MET A 47 -11.59 -24.95 71.59
CA MET A 47 -10.22 -24.94 71.13
C MET A 47 -10.07 -25.56 69.72
N GLU A 48 -10.75 -26.67 69.46
CA GLU A 48 -10.80 -27.29 68.13
C GLU A 48 -11.44 -26.37 67.08
N TYR A 49 -12.58 -25.74 67.44
CA TYR A 49 -13.22 -24.75 66.60
C TYR A 49 -12.27 -23.57 66.24
N ILE A 50 -11.60 -22.99 67.26
CA ILE A 50 -10.63 -21.90 67.06
C ILE A 50 -9.49 -22.35 66.14
N LYS A 51 -8.97 -23.57 66.31
CA LYS A 51 -7.90 -24.14 65.46
C LYS A 51 -8.36 -24.26 64.01
N ASN A 52 -9.58 -24.71 63.75
CA ASN A 52 -10.15 -24.82 62.42
C ASN A 52 -10.31 -23.43 61.76
N VAL A 53 -10.86 -22.46 62.50
CA VAL A 53 -11.01 -21.06 62.04
C VAL A 53 -9.64 -20.44 61.74
N GLU A 54 -8.61 -20.66 62.58
CA GLU A 54 -7.27 -20.19 62.33
C GLU A 54 -6.70 -20.79 61.03
N SER A 55 -6.91 -22.09 60.80
CA SER A 55 -6.51 -22.78 59.53
C SER A 55 -7.18 -22.15 58.31
N ASP A 56 -8.48 -21.89 58.39
CA ASP A 56 -9.22 -21.30 57.27
C ASP A 56 -8.81 -19.83 57.02
N ILE A 57 -8.53 -19.07 58.07
CA ILE A 57 -7.97 -17.72 57.94
C ILE A 57 -6.60 -17.77 57.22
N GLN A 58 -5.76 -18.74 57.53
CA GLN A 58 -4.48 -18.89 56.85
C GLN A 58 -4.62 -19.23 55.34
N LYS A 59 -5.58 -20.12 55.01
CA LYS A 59 -5.92 -20.44 53.61
C LYS A 59 -6.42 -19.19 52.86
N VAL A 60 -7.33 -18.43 53.45
CA VAL A 60 -7.86 -17.20 52.85
C VAL A 60 -6.76 -16.16 52.67
N LYS A 61 -5.88 -15.98 53.65
CA LYS A 61 -4.71 -15.07 53.53
C LYS A 61 -3.81 -15.49 52.36
N ALA A 62 -3.47 -16.77 52.22
CA ALA A 62 -2.67 -17.28 51.13
C ALA A 62 -3.34 -17.03 49.76
N ASN A 63 -4.65 -17.23 49.66
CA ASN A 63 -5.41 -16.97 48.44
C ASN A 63 -5.40 -15.47 48.08
N ILE A 64 -5.62 -14.59 49.04
CA ILE A 64 -5.55 -13.13 48.84
C ILE A 64 -4.18 -12.72 48.32
N GLU A 65 -3.11 -13.25 48.88
CA GLU A 65 -1.75 -12.92 48.46
C GLU A 65 -1.49 -13.41 47.02
N ASN A 66 -1.94 -14.59 46.67
CA ASN A 66 -1.86 -15.11 45.30
C ASN A 66 -2.65 -14.25 44.30
N GLU A 67 -3.87 -13.84 44.65
CA GLU A 67 -4.68 -12.96 43.81
C GLU A 67 -4.03 -11.56 43.65
N LYS A 68 -3.46 -11.01 44.71
CA LYS A 68 -2.67 -9.76 44.60
C LYS A 68 -1.52 -9.89 43.64
N LYS A 69 -0.75 -10.98 43.66
CA LYS A 69 0.34 -11.24 42.73
C LYS A 69 -0.18 -11.35 41.28
N LYS A 70 -1.27 -12.09 41.06
CA LYS A 70 -1.89 -12.18 39.73
C LYS A 70 -2.34 -10.80 39.22
N LEU A 71 -2.99 -10.01 40.07
CA LEU A 71 -3.43 -8.67 39.70
C LEU A 71 -2.27 -7.73 39.35
N SER A 72 -1.17 -7.79 40.11
CA SER A 72 0.06 -7.03 39.82
C SER A 72 0.64 -7.41 38.46
N ASN A 73 0.76 -8.71 38.17
CA ASN A 73 1.26 -9.20 36.89
C ASN A 73 0.36 -8.78 35.72
N LEU A 74 -0.95 -8.82 35.90
CA LEU A 74 -1.91 -8.39 34.89
C LEU A 74 -1.82 -6.88 34.61
N ARG A 75 -1.66 -6.06 35.64
CA ARG A 75 -1.42 -4.61 35.49
C ARG A 75 -0.15 -4.32 34.70
N ASN A 76 0.94 -5.03 35.00
CA ASN A 76 2.20 -4.87 34.28
C ASN A 76 2.06 -5.25 32.77
N LYS A 77 1.39 -6.37 32.49
CA LYS A 77 1.10 -6.77 31.09
C LYS A 77 0.22 -5.74 30.38
N LEU A 78 -0.79 -5.22 31.04
CA LEU A 78 -1.65 -4.18 30.47
C LEU A 78 -0.87 -2.91 30.14
N ALA A 79 0.01 -2.47 31.04
CA ALA A 79 0.86 -1.29 30.81
C ALA A 79 1.82 -1.51 29.61
N GLN A 80 2.39 -2.71 29.49
CA GLN A 80 3.21 -3.06 28.33
C GLN A 80 2.41 -3.04 27.02
N ASN A 81 1.23 -3.64 27.00
CA ASN A 81 0.37 -3.67 25.82
C ASN A 81 -0.05 -2.26 25.39
N ILE A 82 -0.39 -1.38 26.33
CA ILE A 82 -0.71 0.03 26.04
C ILE A 82 0.48 0.70 25.37
N LYS A 83 1.68 0.57 25.93
CA LYS A 83 2.91 1.15 25.35
C LYS A 83 3.21 0.61 23.94
N GLU A 84 3.00 -0.69 23.71
CA GLU A 84 3.16 -1.29 22.37
C GLU A 84 2.12 -0.75 21.38
N MET A 85 0.86 -0.60 21.80
CA MET A 85 -0.19 -0.02 20.96
C MET A 85 0.12 1.43 20.59
N ASP A 86 0.59 2.24 21.53
CA ASP A 86 0.97 3.63 21.28
C ASP A 86 2.15 3.71 20.29
N ASN A 87 3.14 2.84 20.43
CA ASN A 87 4.25 2.75 19.49
C ASN A 87 3.79 2.37 18.08
N LYS A 88 2.92 1.35 17.96
CA LYS A 88 2.35 0.94 16.67
C LYS A 88 1.52 2.06 16.04
N LYS A 89 0.71 2.76 16.83
CA LYS A 89 -0.08 3.92 16.36
C LYS A 89 0.82 5.05 15.86
N ALA A 90 1.91 5.34 16.57
CA ALA A 90 2.88 6.33 16.12
C ALA A 90 3.57 5.94 14.80
N GLN A 91 3.94 4.66 14.65
CA GLN A 91 4.49 4.13 13.40
C GLN A 91 3.49 4.23 12.23
N GLN A 92 2.23 3.84 12.45
CA GLN A 92 1.18 3.96 11.45
C GLN A 92 0.99 5.41 11.00
N ASN A 93 0.94 6.36 11.93
CA ASN A 93 0.79 7.77 11.61
C ASN A 93 1.98 8.31 10.78
N ARG A 94 3.22 7.88 11.09
CA ARG A 94 4.40 8.23 10.28
C ARG A 94 4.29 7.68 8.86
N LEU A 95 3.89 6.42 8.72
CA LEU A 95 3.72 5.79 7.41
C LEU A 95 2.62 6.46 6.58
N ILE A 96 1.48 6.79 7.19
CA ILE A 96 0.40 7.54 6.53
C ILE A 96 0.89 8.91 6.06
N ALA A 97 1.65 9.62 6.87
CA ALA A 97 2.22 10.92 6.50
C ALA A 97 3.20 10.79 5.32
N GLN A 98 4.04 9.75 5.31
CA GLN A 98 4.96 9.46 4.21
C GLN A 98 4.19 9.14 2.92
N LEU A 99 3.22 8.23 2.97
CA LEU A 99 2.39 7.88 1.80
C LEU A 99 1.62 9.08 1.23
N ASN A 100 1.12 9.96 2.09
CA ASN A 100 0.45 11.18 1.64
C ASN A 100 1.41 12.15 0.93
N ARG A 101 2.66 12.27 1.38
CA ARG A 101 3.69 13.08 0.69
C ARG A 101 4.05 12.48 -0.67
N GLU A 102 4.27 11.16 -0.75
CA GLU A 102 4.55 10.46 -2.00
C GLU A 102 3.39 10.59 -3.00
N LYS A 103 2.14 10.38 -2.53
CA LYS A 103 0.94 10.59 -3.33
C LYS A 103 0.85 12.01 -3.88
N SER A 104 1.11 13.02 -3.06
CA SER A 104 1.10 14.43 -3.50
C SER A 104 2.16 14.68 -4.57
N GLY A 105 3.38 14.15 -4.41
CA GLY A 105 4.44 14.23 -5.41
C GLY A 105 4.05 13.58 -6.74
N HIS A 106 3.44 12.40 -6.70
CA HIS A 106 2.96 11.72 -7.91
C HIS A 106 1.84 12.51 -8.61
N VAL A 107 0.88 13.05 -7.87
CA VAL A 107 -0.21 13.89 -8.43
C VAL A 107 0.36 15.14 -9.13
N GLN A 108 1.34 15.81 -8.53
CA GLN A 108 2.02 16.94 -9.15
C GLN A 108 2.75 16.55 -10.43
N SER A 109 3.47 15.42 -10.42
CA SER A 109 4.17 14.90 -11.60
C SER A 109 3.20 14.57 -12.73
N ILE A 110 2.07 13.92 -12.44
CA ILE A 110 1.02 13.62 -13.43
C ILE A 110 0.48 14.92 -14.04
N SER A 111 0.17 15.91 -13.21
CA SER A 111 -0.33 17.22 -13.69
C SER A 111 0.68 17.91 -14.59
N ALA A 112 1.97 17.88 -14.25
CA ALA A 112 3.02 18.47 -15.06
C ALA A 112 3.13 17.78 -16.45
N LEU A 113 3.08 16.45 -16.47
CA LEU A 113 3.14 15.68 -17.73
C LEU A 113 1.89 15.87 -18.60
N GLN A 114 0.71 16.00 -17.99
CA GLN A 114 -0.51 16.33 -18.74
C GLN A 114 -0.40 17.69 -19.42
N LYS A 115 0.06 18.73 -18.70
CA LYS A 115 0.31 20.05 -19.27
C LYS A 115 1.33 20.03 -20.41
N GLU A 116 2.41 19.25 -20.26
CA GLU A 116 3.41 19.11 -21.30
C GLU A 116 2.83 18.41 -22.55
N LYS A 117 2.04 17.34 -22.35
CA LYS A 117 1.30 16.68 -23.43
C LYS A 117 0.39 17.67 -24.17
N GLU A 118 -0.37 18.50 -23.47
CA GLU A 118 -1.25 19.51 -24.08
C GLU A 118 -0.45 20.55 -24.89
N ARG A 119 0.70 21.00 -24.38
CA ARG A 119 1.60 21.90 -25.12
C ARG A 119 2.12 21.28 -26.40
N ILE A 120 2.57 20.03 -26.34
CA ILE A 120 3.02 19.25 -27.50
C ILE A 120 1.89 19.14 -28.52
N GLU A 121 0.72 18.74 -28.08
CA GLU A 121 -0.47 18.60 -28.92
C GLU A 121 -0.85 19.89 -29.63
N LYS A 122 -0.85 21.01 -28.90
CA LYS A 122 -1.12 22.35 -29.47
C LYS A 122 -0.08 22.71 -30.54
N LYS A 123 1.20 22.52 -30.25
CA LYS A 123 2.29 22.80 -31.18
C LYS A 123 2.23 21.96 -32.43
N ILE A 124 1.90 20.67 -32.33
CA ILE A 124 1.70 19.81 -33.48
C ILE A 124 0.56 20.33 -34.36
N LYS A 125 -0.59 20.68 -33.75
CA LYS A 125 -1.75 21.24 -34.47
C LYS A 125 -1.38 22.53 -35.22
N GLU A 126 -0.68 23.44 -34.55
CA GLU A 126 -0.24 24.72 -35.15
C GLU A 126 0.66 24.48 -36.40
N ILE A 127 1.64 23.58 -36.32
CA ILE A 127 2.53 23.23 -37.45
C ILE A 127 1.71 22.66 -38.59
N ILE A 128 0.79 21.74 -38.30
CA ILE A 128 -0.03 21.09 -39.31
C ILE A 128 -0.92 22.15 -40.01
N VAL A 129 -1.68 22.95 -39.27
CA VAL A 129 -2.55 23.97 -39.85
C VAL A 129 -1.76 24.97 -40.71
N ALA A 130 -0.59 25.38 -40.25
CA ALA A 130 0.24 26.35 -41.01
C ALA A 130 0.83 25.81 -42.31
N ARG A 131 0.96 24.48 -42.45
CA ARG A 131 1.77 23.87 -43.54
C ARG A 131 1.05 22.86 -44.43
N THR A 132 -0.22 22.55 -44.10
CA THR A 132 -1.03 21.54 -44.81
C THR A 132 -2.11 22.22 -45.64
N GLN A 133 -2.27 21.76 -46.90
CA GLN A 133 -3.47 22.06 -47.69
C GLN A 133 -4.56 21.05 -47.31
N THR A 134 -5.62 21.56 -46.69
CA THR A 134 -6.71 20.71 -46.21
C THR A 134 -7.65 20.36 -47.36
N ASP A 135 -7.83 19.07 -47.62
CA ASP A 135 -8.81 18.58 -48.60
C ASP A 135 -10.22 18.72 -48.07
N LYS A 136 -10.90 19.78 -48.45
CA LYS A 136 -12.30 20.06 -48.02
C LYS A 136 -13.32 19.00 -48.46
N LYS A 137 -12.96 18.15 -49.47
CA LYS A 137 -13.80 17.09 -50.01
C LYS A 137 -13.79 15.80 -49.20
N ILE A 138 -12.84 15.61 -48.31
CA ILE A 138 -12.70 14.40 -47.48
C ILE A 138 -13.38 14.62 -46.12
N VAL A 139 -14.56 14.02 -45.96
CA VAL A 139 -15.43 14.29 -44.80
C VAL A 139 -15.26 13.25 -43.70
N ASN A 140 -14.86 12.02 -44.07
CA ASN A 140 -14.73 10.94 -43.06
C ASN A 140 -13.44 10.12 -43.20
N GLN A 141 -13.10 9.42 -42.11
CA GLN A 141 -11.88 8.62 -41.97
C GLN A 141 -11.86 7.43 -42.94
N SER A 142 -12.98 6.79 -43.21
CA SER A 142 -13.08 5.64 -44.11
C SER A 142 -12.71 6.04 -45.54
N GLN A 143 -13.14 7.21 -46.01
CA GLN A 143 -12.75 7.75 -47.33
C GLN A 143 -11.25 8.05 -47.40
N ALA A 144 -10.70 8.64 -46.31
CA ALA A 144 -9.25 8.88 -46.23
C ALA A 144 -8.46 7.58 -46.30
N TYR A 145 -8.87 6.56 -45.57
CA TYR A 145 -8.25 5.23 -45.61
C TYR A 145 -8.33 4.59 -47.00
N SER A 146 -9.45 4.64 -47.65
CA SER A 146 -9.63 4.10 -48.98
C SER A 146 -8.72 4.80 -50.01
N LYS A 147 -8.56 6.12 -49.91
CA LYS A 147 -7.73 6.92 -50.80
C LYS A 147 -6.23 6.75 -50.51
N LEU A 148 -5.83 6.68 -49.24
CA LEU A 148 -4.42 6.48 -48.84
C LEU A 148 -3.96 5.05 -49.14
N GLY A 149 -4.86 4.07 -48.97
CA GLY A 149 -4.52 2.65 -49.09
C GLY A 149 -3.76 2.13 -47.87
N LYS A 150 -3.16 0.95 -48.01
CA LYS A 150 -2.32 0.36 -46.97
C LYS A 150 -1.00 1.08 -46.83
N VAL A 151 -0.62 1.32 -45.57
CA VAL A 151 0.70 1.94 -45.26
C VAL A 151 1.67 0.88 -44.76
N ILE A 152 2.97 1.14 -44.93
CA ILE A 152 4.02 0.26 -44.41
C ILE A 152 4.36 0.64 -42.96
N LYS A 153 4.79 -0.34 -42.21
CA LYS A 153 5.36 -0.12 -40.90
C LYS A 153 6.66 0.67 -41.02
N PRO A 154 6.85 1.79 -40.29
CA PRO A 154 7.97 2.70 -40.52
C PRO A 154 9.33 2.14 -40.12
N VAL A 155 9.37 1.16 -39.25
CA VAL A 155 10.56 0.41 -38.84
C VAL A 155 10.17 -1.01 -38.50
N GLU A 156 11.02 -1.98 -38.74
CA GLU A 156 10.83 -3.36 -38.34
C GLU A 156 11.08 -3.49 -36.84
N GLY A 157 10.12 -4.09 -36.13
CA GLY A 157 10.20 -4.25 -34.67
C GLY A 157 8.86 -4.57 -34.01
N ALA A 158 8.85 -4.80 -32.73
CA ALA A 158 7.64 -5.05 -31.94
C ALA A 158 6.93 -3.75 -31.55
N ILE A 159 5.60 -3.73 -31.56
CA ILE A 159 4.83 -2.62 -30.99
C ILE A 159 4.79 -2.82 -29.47
N VAL A 160 5.47 -1.95 -28.74
CA VAL A 160 5.62 -2.01 -27.28
C VAL A 160 4.67 -1.07 -26.55
N VAL A 161 4.16 -0.03 -27.23
CA VAL A 161 3.09 0.85 -26.74
C VAL A 161 2.04 0.96 -27.83
N ARG A 162 0.78 0.73 -27.47
CA ARG A 162 -0.36 0.83 -28.40
C ARG A 162 -1.01 2.19 -28.34
N PHE A 163 -1.78 2.54 -29.36
CA PHE A 163 -2.63 3.72 -29.36
C PHE A 163 -3.62 3.69 -28.18
N ASN A 164 -3.84 4.82 -27.51
CA ASN A 164 -4.63 4.98 -26.29
C ASN A 164 -4.17 4.13 -25.08
N GLN A 165 -3.01 3.48 -25.16
CA GLN A 165 -2.46 2.78 -24.00
C GLN A 165 -1.99 3.78 -22.95
N LYS A 166 -2.38 3.55 -21.70
CA LYS A 166 -1.85 4.30 -20.56
C LYS A 166 -0.37 3.95 -20.36
N LYS A 167 0.48 4.98 -20.35
CA LYS A 167 1.87 4.88 -19.92
C LYS A 167 2.01 5.06 -18.42
N GLN A 168 3.25 4.96 -17.93
CA GLN A 168 3.55 5.32 -16.54
C GLN A 168 2.93 6.69 -16.22
N GLN A 169 2.29 6.81 -15.04
CA GLN A 169 1.60 8.02 -14.57
C GLN A 169 0.29 8.39 -15.32
N GLU A 170 -0.45 7.38 -15.84
CA GLU A 170 -1.79 7.52 -16.41
C GLU A 170 -1.93 8.39 -17.68
N VAL A 171 -0.86 8.88 -18.26
CA VAL A 171 -0.90 9.62 -19.52
C VAL A 171 -1.08 8.66 -20.70
N THR A 172 -2.13 8.85 -21.50
CA THR A 172 -2.41 8.01 -22.67
C THR A 172 -1.53 8.39 -23.85
N SER A 173 -1.08 7.37 -24.62
CA SER A 173 -0.31 7.58 -25.85
C SER A 173 -1.22 7.98 -27.02
N ASN A 174 -0.87 9.04 -27.75
CA ASN A 174 -1.55 9.46 -28.97
C ASN A 174 -1.11 8.68 -30.22
N GLY A 175 -0.05 7.89 -30.11
CA GLY A 175 0.48 7.06 -31.18
C GLY A 175 0.89 5.69 -30.67
N ILE A 176 1.69 4.99 -31.44
CA ILE A 176 2.31 3.71 -31.08
C ILE A 176 3.81 3.91 -30.87
N GLU A 177 4.43 3.03 -30.08
CA GLU A 177 5.88 2.92 -30.04
C GLU A 177 6.31 1.56 -30.58
N ILE A 178 7.28 1.61 -31.48
CA ILE A 178 7.83 0.43 -32.15
C ILE A 178 9.29 0.28 -31.67
N GLN A 179 9.54 -0.77 -30.92
CA GLN A 179 10.92 -1.09 -30.48
C GLN A 179 11.71 -1.65 -31.61
N ALA A 180 12.88 -1.03 -31.89
CA ALA A 180 13.82 -1.49 -32.88
C ALA A 180 15.26 -1.21 -32.43
N ARG A 181 16.25 -1.64 -33.18
CA ARG A 181 17.66 -1.37 -32.86
C ARG A 181 17.95 0.13 -33.02
N MET A 182 18.64 0.75 -32.08
CA MET A 182 19.15 2.11 -32.23
C MET A 182 19.98 2.22 -33.51
N GLY A 183 19.80 3.32 -34.27
CA GLY A 183 20.43 3.49 -35.57
C GLY A 183 19.68 2.86 -36.75
N SER A 184 18.54 2.18 -36.50
CA SER A 184 17.70 1.64 -37.58
C SER A 184 17.19 2.75 -38.51
N LYS A 185 17.10 2.44 -39.79
CA LYS A 185 16.51 3.34 -40.80
C LYS A 185 15.01 3.42 -40.61
N VAL A 186 14.49 4.64 -40.44
CA VAL A 186 13.06 4.92 -40.37
C VAL A 186 12.58 5.33 -41.76
N LYS A 187 11.52 4.65 -42.22
CA LYS A 187 10.93 4.80 -43.56
C LYS A 187 9.59 5.54 -43.47
N SER A 188 9.25 6.31 -44.49
CA SER A 188 7.92 6.89 -44.61
C SER A 188 6.87 5.81 -44.85
N SER A 189 5.81 5.83 -44.04
CA SER A 189 4.72 4.85 -44.13
C SER A 189 3.87 4.98 -45.39
N ALA A 190 3.81 6.17 -45.98
CA ALA A 190 3.14 6.46 -47.25
C ALA A 190 3.87 7.53 -48.06
N LYS A 191 3.52 7.70 -49.31
CA LYS A 191 3.98 8.84 -50.13
C LYS A 191 3.40 10.14 -49.55
N GLY A 192 4.14 11.24 -49.62
CA GLY A 192 3.65 12.51 -49.17
C GLY A 192 4.68 13.63 -49.24
N LYS A 193 4.35 14.78 -48.67
CA LYS A 193 5.18 15.97 -48.56
C LYS A 193 5.63 16.18 -47.14
N VAL A 194 6.91 16.40 -46.91
CA VAL A 194 7.44 16.73 -45.57
C VAL A 194 7.01 18.13 -45.17
N ILE A 195 6.26 18.21 -44.08
CA ILE A 195 5.76 19.49 -43.51
C ILE A 195 6.54 19.91 -42.26
N TYR A 196 7.37 19.02 -41.68
CA TYR A 196 8.27 19.32 -40.57
C TYR A 196 9.43 18.34 -40.51
N ALA A 197 10.64 18.83 -40.25
CA ALA A 197 11.84 17.99 -40.09
C ALA A 197 12.86 18.71 -39.21
N ASP A 198 12.65 18.73 -37.91
CA ASP A 198 13.49 19.45 -36.92
C ASP A 198 13.35 18.87 -35.52
N VAL A 199 14.05 19.46 -34.56
CA VAL A 199 13.92 19.12 -33.10
C VAL A 199 12.57 19.54 -32.59
N PHE A 200 11.94 18.61 -31.85
CA PHE A 200 10.66 18.86 -31.23
C PHE A 200 10.76 18.47 -29.74
N GLN A 201 10.38 19.38 -28.86
CA GLN A 201 10.45 19.16 -27.41
C GLN A 201 9.62 17.95 -26.99
N GLY A 202 10.20 17.03 -26.20
CA GLY A 202 9.53 15.82 -25.72
C GLY A 202 9.51 14.64 -26.70
N LEU A 203 9.88 14.85 -28.00
CA LEU A 203 9.91 13.79 -29.00
C LEU A 203 11.25 13.68 -29.78
N GLY A 204 12.28 14.42 -29.34
CA GLY A 204 13.57 14.46 -30.02
C GLY A 204 13.49 15.10 -31.42
N LYS A 205 14.23 14.59 -32.40
CA LYS A 205 14.02 15.01 -33.80
C LYS A 205 12.76 14.35 -34.34
N VAL A 206 11.96 15.11 -35.03
CA VAL A 206 10.64 14.72 -35.57
C VAL A 206 10.60 15.00 -37.06
N VAL A 207 10.02 14.07 -37.80
CA VAL A 207 9.58 14.28 -39.19
C VAL A 207 8.04 14.18 -39.20
N MET A 208 7.38 15.15 -39.84
CA MET A 208 5.93 15.07 -40.12
C MET A 208 5.73 15.08 -41.65
N VAL A 209 4.91 14.15 -42.09
CA VAL A 209 4.64 13.97 -43.53
C VAL A 209 3.14 14.10 -43.76
N ASP A 210 2.77 15.01 -44.62
CA ASP A 210 1.41 15.13 -45.16
C ASP A 210 1.22 14.14 -46.29
N TYR A 211 0.38 13.13 -46.08
CA TYR A 211 0.05 12.10 -47.07
C TYR A 211 -1.05 12.54 -48.04
N GLY A 212 -1.62 13.76 -47.84
CA GLY A 212 -2.87 14.15 -48.45
C GLY A 212 -4.09 13.54 -47.73
N TYR A 213 -5.27 13.79 -48.24
CA TYR A 213 -6.50 13.26 -47.74
C TYR A 213 -6.77 13.56 -46.24
N ASN A 214 -6.24 14.67 -45.74
CA ASN A 214 -6.24 15.08 -44.34
C ASN A 214 -5.52 14.09 -43.39
N MET A 215 -4.59 13.29 -43.94
CA MET A 215 -3.83 12.27 -43.21
C MET A 215 -2.36 12.71 -43.05
N ILE A 216 -1.88 12.66 -41.80
CA ILE A 216 -0.53 13.08 -41.46
C ILE A 216 0.15 12.00 -40.63
N GLY A 217 1.37 11.63 -41.01
CA GLY A 217 2.25 10.78 -40.21
C GLY A 217 3.26 11.61 -39.43
N VAL A 218 3.38 11.33 -38.10
CA VAL A 218 4.38 11.95 -37.21
C VAL A 218 5.35 10.86 -36.76
N TYR A 219 6.64 11.11 -36.93
CA TYR A 219 7.72 10.19 -36.60
C TYR A 219 8.65 10.87 -35.60
N GLY A 220 8.72 10.38 -34.38
CA GLY A 220 9.52 10.94 -33.29
C GLY A 220 10.62 10.01 -32.80
N ASN A 221 11.42 10.51 -31.87
CA ASN A 221 12.57 9.83 -31.28
C ASN A 221 13.69 9.54 -32.32
N LEU A 222 13.81 10.40 -33.32
CA LEU A 222 14.89 10.30 -34.32
C LEU A 222 16.18 10.95 -33.80
N ILE A 223 17.33 10.34 -34.07
CA ILE A 223 18.65 10.94 -33.83
C ILE A 223 19.05 11.85 -34.98
N ALA A 224 18.63 11.51 -36.22
CA ALA A 224 18.88 12.29 -37.40
C ALA A 224 17.68 12.26 -38.35
N THR A 225 17.41 13.40 -39.02
CA THR A 225 16.50 13.51 -40.17
C THR A 225 17.27 13.40 -41.48
N LYS A 226 16.69 12.68 -42.44
CA LYS A 226 17.30 12.47 -43.80
C LYS A 226 16.55 13.23 -44.87
N VAL A 227 15.55 13.99 -44.53
CA VAL A 227 14.67 14.74 -45.42
C VAL A 227 14.60 16.21 -45.00
N LYS A 228 14.23 17.06 -45.96
CA LYS A 228 14.10 18.51 -45.76
C LYS A 228 12.64 18.94 -45.84
N LEU A 229 12.32 20.07 -45.22
CA LEU A 229 11.00 20.70 -45.32
C LEU A 229 10.59 20.87 -46.81
N ASN A 230 9.33 20.63 -47.12
CA ASN A 230 8.72 20.66 -48.45
C ASN A 230 9.19 19.58 -49.45
N GLN A 231 10.03 18.66 -49.02
CA GLN A 231 10.47 17.55 -49.87
C GLN A 231 9.31 16.57 -50.13
N GLN A 232 9.12 16.17 -51.39
CA GLN A 232 8.23 15.07 -51.76
C GLN A 232 8.95 13.74 -51.54
N ILE A 233 8.28 12.81 -50.90
CA ILE A 233 8.85 11.50 -50.60
C ILE A 233 7.89 10.38 -51.01
N GLN A 234 8.47 9.23 -51.39
CA GLN A 234 7.71 8.03 -51.71
C GLN A 234 7.49 7.15 -50.47
N GLN A 235 6.49 6.27 -50.53
CA GLN A 235 6.31 5.22 -49.52
C GLN A 235 7.62 4.38 -49.44
N GLY A 236 8.13 4.12 -48.24
CA GLY A 236 9.37 3.36 -48.03
C GLY A 236 10.66 4.17 -48.11
N ALA A 237 10.59 5.45 -48.51
CA ALA A 237 11.78 6.31 -48.52
C ALA A 237 12.33 6.50 -47.08
N GLU A 238 13.65 6.49 -46.92
CA GLU A 238 14.32 6.75 -45.65
C GLU A 238 14.15 8.22 -45.26
N ILE A 239 13.51 8.46 -44.10
CA ILE A 239 13.24 9.80 -43.62
C ILE A 239 14.08 10.19 -42.41
N GLY A 240 14.71 9.20 -41.74
CA GLY A 240 15.52 9.46 -40.57
C GLY A 240 16.15 8.18 -40.00
N ILE A 241 16.84 8.36 -38.88
CA ILE A 241 17.53 7.29 -38.16
C ILE A 241 16.96 7.27 -36.73
N LEU A 242 16.60 6.08 -36.23
CA LEU A 242 16.07 5.87 -34.91
C LEU A 242 17.08 6.24 -33.82
N GLY A 243 16.68 7.06 -32.87
CA GLY A 243 17.41 7.41 -31.67
C GLY A 243 16.84 6.74 -30.44
N LEU A 244 16.91 7.45 -29.32
CA LEU A 244 16.35 7.04 -28.04
C LEU A 244 15.12 7.91 -27.68
N SER A 245 14.16 7.33 -27.04
CA SER A 245 13.07 8.05 -26.41
C SER A 245 13.58 8.83 -25.19
N VAL A 246 12.74 9.68 -24.60
CA VAL A 246 13.02 10.37 -23.32
C VAL A 246 13.31 9.37 -22.18
N GLU A 247 12.73 8.17 -22.26
CA GLU A 247 12.98 7.08 -21.30
C GLU A 247 14.30 6.31 -21.57
N GLY A 248 15.11 6.74 -22.54
CA GLY A 248 16.36 6.08 -22.92
C GLY A 248 16.18 4.76 -23.70
N LYS A 249 14.98 4.48 -24.21
CA LYS A 249 14.68 3.26 -25.00
C LYS A 249 14.71 3.52 -26.49
N PRO A 250 15.19 2.57 -27.31
CA PRO A 250 15.23 2.74 -28.77
C PRO A 250 13.87 2.44 -29.41
N ASN A 251 12.89 3.25 -29.08
CA ASN A 251 11.51 3.12 -29.55
C ASN A 251 11.17 4.25 -30.52
N LEU A 252 10.77 3.89 -31.74
CA LEU A 252 10.20 4.85 -32.66
C LEU A 252 8.81 5.25 -32.20
N TYR A 253 8.58 6.53 -31.95
CA TYR A 253 7.23 7.07 -31.82
C TYR A 253 6.63 7.27 -33.20
N TYR A 254 5.50 6.65 -33.48
CA TYR A 254 4.72 6.82 -34.71
C TYR A 254 3.28 7.13 -34.42
N GLU A 255 2.81 8.25 -34.95
CA GLU A 255 1.45 8.70 -34.80
C GLU A 255 0.83 8.99 -36.15
N LEU A 256 -0.39 8.51 -36.37
CA LEU A 256 -1.16 8.84 -37.56
C LEU A 256 -2.32 9.77 -37.13
N ARG A 257 -2.53 10.83 -37.92
CA ARG A 257 -3.60 11.81 -37.66
C ARG A 257 -4.55 11.90 -38.84
N PHE A 258 -5.83 11.99 -38.54
CA PHE A 258 -6.88 12.38 -39.47
C PHE A 258 -7.59 13.64 -38.98
N ASN A 259 -7.72 14.68 -39.82
CA ASN A 259 -8.30 15.96 -39.42
C ASN A 259 -7.72 16.50 -38.10
N LEU A 260 -6.42 16.49 -37.93
CA LEU A 260 -5.66 16.92 -36.73
C LEU A 260 -5.85 16.04 -35.49
N LYS A 261 -6.70 15.01 -35.54
CA LYS A 261 -6.94 14.09 -34.40
C LYS A 261 -6.11 12.84 -34.56
N PRO A 262 -5.44 12.38 -33.50
CA PRO A 262 -4.73 11.10 -33.49
C PRO A 262 -5.70 9.94 -33.72
N ILE A 263 -5.25 8.96 -34.50
CA ILE A 263 -5.99 7.72 -34.81
C ILE A 263 -5.06 6.51 -34.71
N ASP A 264 -5.62 5.32 -34.50
CA ASP A 264 -4.85 4.08 -34.44
C ASP A 264 -4.25 3.76 -35.82
N PRO A 265 -2.90 3.71 -35.96
CA PRO A 265 -2.27 3.38 -37.23
C PRO A 265 -2.24 1.87 -37.53
N VAL A 266 -2.44 1.01 -36.54
CA VAL A 266 -2.25 -0.45 -36.66
C VAL A 266 -3.15 -1.07 -37.74
N PRO A 267 -4.46 -0.73 -37.84
CA PRO A 267 -5.32 -1.28 -38.86
C PRO A 267 -4.95 -0.93 -40.30
N MET A 268 -4.10 0.11 -40.46
CA MET A 268 -3.64 0.59 -41.78
C MET A 268 -2.39 -0.13 -42.30
N PHE A 269 -1.65 -0.82 -41.43
CA PHE A 269 -0.42 -1.52 -41.85
C PHE A 269 -0.71 -2.68 -42.83
N LYS A 270 0.22 -2.86 -43.75
CA LYS A 270 0.25 -4.03 -44.64
C LYS A 270 0.59 -5.29 -43.88
#